data_e169efcad1255fb4ac1f461aee326760
#
_entry.id   e169efcad1255fb4ac1f461aee326760
#
_cell.length_a   1.000
_cell.length_b   1.000
_cell.length_c   1.000
_cell.angle_alpha   90.00
_cell.angle_beta   90.00
_cell.angle_gamma   90.00
#
_symmetry.space_group_name_H-M   'P 1'
#
loop_
_entity.id
_entity.type
_entity.pdbx_description
1 polymer ?
#
loop_
_entity_poly.entity_id
_entity_poly.type
_entity_poly.pdbx_seq_one_letter_code
_entity_poly.pdbx_strand_id
1 'polypeptide(L)'
;MNNGSDGPTSAMGLFGGWAALERGYHAMTFDGPGQQAALFLQQLPFRHDWEAVLTPVVDAMVARPDVDPGRIALIGVSQAGYWVPRALAFEHRFAAAVADPGVVDVSTSWLEPLPGFMRAQLQDPSKKDAFDKEMGWTERFSRSTRATLHFRGEPYGVAGGSPFDLYQEVMRYRLGDEVKQVTTPLLITEPEDEQFWPGQSQALHDLLPGPRELVRFTAAEGASRHCEPMGLAVRDTRVFDWLDPHLRAGRVA
;
A
#
# COMPACT_ATOMS: atom_id res chain seq x y z
N MET A 1 3.46 0.12 11.48
CA MET A 1 3.56 0.94 10.25
C MET A 1 4.10 0.08 9.13
N ASN A 2 3.44 0.11 7.98
CA ASN A 2 3.76 -0.69 6.80
C ASN A 2 4.24 0.24 5.68
N ASN A 3 5.47 0.06 5.22
CA ASN A 3 6.00 0.84 4.11
C ASN A 3 5.40 0.39 2.76
N GLY A 4 5.68 1.14 1.69
CA GLY A 4 5.25 0.85 0.33
C GLY A 4 6.07 -0.23 -0.38
N SER A 5 6.05 -0.18 -1.71
CA SER A 5 6.71 -1.18 -2.57
C SER A 5 8.23 -1.19 -2.47
N ASP A 6 8.86 -0.04 -2.24
CA ASP A 6 10.29 0.17 -2.38
C ASP A 6 10.94 0.95 -1.22
N GLY A 7 10.14 1.47 -0.29
CA GLY A 7 10.64 2.19 0.87
C GLY A 7 11.30 1.26 1.90
N PRO A 8 12.43 1.65 2.52
CA PRO A 8 13.00 0.90 3.64
C PRO A 8 12.27 1.21 4.95
N THR A 9 12.30 0.28 5.91
CA THR A 9 11.78 0.49 7.28
C THR A 9 12.36 1.74 7.94
N SER A 10 13.61 2.10 7.65
CA SER A 10 14.26 3.30 8.17
C SER A 10 13.59 4.61 7.72
N ALA A 11 12.95 4.64 6.54
CA ALA A 11 12.21 5.81 6.08
C ALA A 11 10.90 6.02 6.83
N MET A 12 10.35 4.98 7.48
CA MET A 12 9.09 5.08 8.21
C MET A 12 9.17 6.00 9.44
N GLY A 13 10.37 6.31 9.91
CA GLY A 13 10.57 7.39 10.87
C GLY A 13 10.01 8.72 10.38
N LEU A 14 10.30 9.08 9.11
CA LEU A 14 9.81 10.31 8.47
C LEU A 14 8.31 10.22 8.10
N PHE A 15 7.82 9.02 7.78
CA PHE A 15 6.43 8.79 7.41
C PHE A 15 5.55 8.46 8.63
N GLY A 16 5.69 9.21 9.73
CA GLY A 16 4.86 9.17 10.91
C GLY A 16 5.49 8.50 12.13
N GLY A 17 6.62 7.77 12.00
CA GLY A 17 7.26 7.10 13.14
C GLY A 17 7.71 8.10 14.21
N TRP A 18 8.37 9.19 13.82
CA TRP A 18 8.78 10.25 14.75
C TRP A 18 7.59 10.97 15.36
N ALA A 19 6.57 11.28 14.56
CA ALA A 19 5.36 11.93 15.07
C ALA A 19 4.60 11.04 16.07
N ALA A 20 4.59 9.72 15.87
CA ALA A 20 4.03 8.77 16.84
C ALA A 20 4.77 8.84 18.17
N LEU A 21 6.10 8.82 18.16
CA LEU A 21 6.93 8.91 19.37
C LEU A 21 6.72 10.23 20.12
N GLU A 22 6.67 11.35 19.40
CA GLU A 22 6.42 12.68 19.98
C GLU A 22 5.06 12.78 20.67
N ARG A 23 4.07 12.00 20.20
CA ARG A 23 2.73 11.92 20.81
C ARG A 23 2.61 10.86 21.90
N GLY A 24 3.73 10.19 22.24
CA GLY A 24 3.78 9.19 23.31
C GLY A 24 3.32 7.79 22.92
N TYR A 25 3.23 7.49 21.62
CA TYR A 25 2.99 6.14 21.12
C TYR A 25 4.29 5.35 20.96
N HIS A 26 4.19 4.03 21.02
CA HIS A 26 5.20 3.17 20.43
C HIS A 26 5.03 3.15 18.91
N ALA A 27 6.14 3.14 18.16
CA ALA A 27 6.12 2.98 16.72
C ALA A 27 6.86 1.70 16.34
N MET A 28 6.17 0.79 15.65
CA MET A 28 6.76 -0.42 15.09
C MET A 28 6.71 -0.36 13.56
N THR A 29 7.86 -0.66 12.94
CA THR A 29 7.99 -0.79 11.48
C THR A 29 8.50 -2.18 11.15
N PHE A 30 8.17 -2.69 9.97
CA PHE A 30 8.64 -3.99 9.51
C PHE A 30 8.79 -4.00 7.98
N ASP A 31 9.66 -4.87 7.48
CA ASP A 31 9.71 -5.26 6.08
C ASP A 31 8.95 -6.57 5.91
N GLY A 32 7.86 -6.51 5.15
CA GLY A 32 7.11 -7.70 4.76
C GLY A 32 7.69 -8.37 3.49
N PRO A 33 7.12 -9.48 3.05
CA PRO A 33 7.48 -10.11 1.77
C PRO A 33 7.52 -9.07 0.64
N GLY A 34 8.53 -9.16 -0.22
CA GLY A 34 8.78 -8.23 -1.32
C GLY A 34 9.46 -6.91 -0.93
N GLN A 35 9.68 -6.66 0.36
CA GLN A 35 10.29 -5.43 0.86
C GLN A 35 11.71 -5.71 1.38
N GLN A 36 12.65 -4.85 1.03
CA GLN A 36 14.03 -4.76 1.52
C GLN A 36 14.66 -6.11 1.96
N ALA A 37 14.89 -6.32 3.26
CA ALA A 37 15.55 -7.52 3.76
C ALA A 37 14.75 -8.81 3.48
N ALA A 38 13.44 -8.76 3.51
CA ALA A 38 12.60 -9.90 3.16
C ALA A 38 12.75 -10.28 1.68
N LEU A 39 12.86 -9.29 0.78
CA LEU A 39 13.11 -9.54 -0.63
C LEU A 39 14.57 -9.98 -0.89
N PHE A 40 15.55 -9.15 -0.50
CA PHE A 40 16.92 -9.31 -0.97
C PHE A 40 17.72 -10.38 -0.22
N LEU A 41 17.39 -10.63 1.06
CA LEU A 41 18.09 -11.64 1.88
C LEU A 41 17.31 -12.94 2.01
N GLN A 42 15.98 -12.87 2.09
CA GLN A 42 15.12 -14.03 2.30
C GLN A 42 14.43 -14.52 1.02
N GLN A 43 14.51 -13.73 -0.06
CA GLN A 43 13.90 -14.03 -1.37
C GLN A 43 12.38 -14.25 -1.29
N LEU A 44 11.72 -13.54 -0.39
CA LEU A 44 10.26 -13.57 -0.23
C LEU A 44 9.64 -12.51 -1.13
N PRO A 45 8.86 -12.87 -2.16
CA PRO A 45 8.18 -11.91 -3.02
C PRO A 45 6.95 -11.30 -2.34
N PHE A 46 6.40 -10.22 -2.92
CA PHE A 46 5.13 -9.64 -2.52
C PHE A 46 4.01 -10.67 -2.45
N ARG A 47 3.03 -10.39 -1.60
CA ARG A 47 1.78 -11.12 -1.50
C ARG A 47 0.61 -10.17 -1.71
N HIS A 48 -0.40 -10.60 -2.46
CA HIS A 48 -1.66 -9.87 -2.62
C HIS A 48 -2.59 -10.04 -1.41
N ASP A 49 -2.49 -11.18 -0.69
CA ASP A 49 -3.22 -11.57 0.51
C ASP A 49 -2.48 -11.09 1.78
N TRP A 50 -2.42 -9.76 1.98
CA TRP A 50 -1.60 -9.14 3.02
C TRP A 50 -2.05 -9.43 4.45
N GLU A 51 -3.24 -9.92 4.65
CA GLU A 51 -3.70 -10.47 5.93
C GLU A 51 -2.77 -11.57 6.45
N ALA A 52 -2.23 -12.40 5.56
CA ALA A 52 -1.27 -13.44 5.93
C ALA A 52 0.08 -12.88 6.45
N VAL A 53 0.35 -11.61 6.18
CA VAL A 53 1.53 -10.89 6.70
C VAL A 53 1.19 -10.17 8.00
N LEU A 54 0.07 -9.45 8.03
CA LEU A 54 -0.28 -8.61 9.18
C LEU A 54 -0.73 -9.41 10.40
N THR A 55 -1.43 -10.54 10.23
CA THR A 55 -1.88 -11.35 11.37
C THR A 55 -0.71 -11.80 12.27
N PRO A 56 0.37 -12.41 11.76
CA PRO A 56 1.52 -12.76 12.62
C PRO A 56 2.27 -11.53 13.17
N VAL A 57 2.26 -10.40 12.46
CA VAL A 57 2.82 -9.14 13.00
C VAL A 57 2.01 -8.66 14.20
N VAL A 58 0.68 -8.68 14.12
CA VAL A 58 -0.19 -8.33 15.25
C VAL A 58 -0.03 -9.32 16.40
N ASP A 59 0.09 -10.62 16.11
CA ASP A 59 0.35 -11.64 17.13
C ASP A 59 1.62 -11.35 17.93
N ALA A 60 2.70 -10.98 17.22
CA ALA A 60 3.95 -10.59 17.85
C ALA A 60 3.84 -9.30 18.68
N MET A 61 3.00 -8.34 18.23
CA MET A 61 2.76 -7.10 18.96
C MET A 61 1.98 -7.33 20.25
N VAL A 62 0.86 -8.06 20.18
CA VAL A 62 0.01 -8.31 21.37
C VAL A 62 0.65 -9.22 22.40
N ALA A 63 1.67 -10.00 22.02
CA ALA A 63 2.46 -10.80 22.95
C ALA A 63 3.40 -9.95 23.84
N ARG A 64 3.61 -8.68 23.53
CA ARG A 64 4.47 -7.77 24.30
C ARG A 64 3.71 -7.20 25.49
N PRO A 65 4.32 -7.18 26.69
CA PRO A 65 3.66 -6.68 27.90
C PRO A 65 3.45 -5.14 27.91
N ASP A 66 4.15 -4.42 27.04
CA ASP A 66 4.09 -2.95 26.89
C ASP A 66 3.13 -2.50 25.78
N VAL A 67 2.38 -3.42 25.17
CA VAL A 67 1.39 -3.12 24.11
C VAL A 67 -0.01 -3.36 24.64
N ASP A 68 -0.87 -2.35 24.53
CA ASP A 68 -2.30 -2.48 24.76
C ASP A 68 -2.97 -3.03 23.47
N PRO A 69 -3.49 -4.26 23.47
CA PRO A 69 -4.06 -4.87 22.26
C PRO A 69 -5.31 -4.16 21.75
N GLY A 70 -5.98 -3.38 22.59
CA GLY A 70 -7.15 -2.57 22.20
C GLY A 70 -6.78 -1.22 21.56
N ARG A 71 -5.50 -0.86 21.50
CA ARG A 71 -5.02 0.47 21.09
C ARG A 71 -3.94 0.40 20.02
N ILE A 72 -4.05 -0.55 19.10
CA ILE A 72 -3.12 -0.73 17.98
C ILE A 72 -3.70 -0.04 16.74
N ALA A 73 -2.94 0.86 16.12
CA ALA A 73 -3.26 1.44 14.83
C ALA A 73 -2.33 0.91 13.73
N LEU A 74 -2.83 0.89 12.50
CA LEU A 74 -2.08 0.52 11.31
C LEU A 74 -1.95 1.72 10.36
N ILE A 75 -0.74 2.09 9.98
CA ILE A 75 -0.49 3.11 8.95
C ILE A 75 0.20 2.44 7.77
N GLY A 76 -0.40 2.53 6.58
CA GLY A 76 0.17 2.07 5.34
C GLY A 76 0.50 3.21 4.40
N VAL A 77 1.72 3.20 3.84
CA VAL A 77 2.24 4.26 2.97
C VAL A 77 2.44 3.72 1.56
N SER A 78 2.08 4.49 0.55
CA SER A 78 2.25 4.14 -0.87
C SER A 78 1.44 2.88 -1.25
N GLN A 79 2.05 1.85 -1.83
CA GLN A 79 1.37 0.59 -2.18
C GLN A 79 0.69 -0.08 -0.96
N ALA A 80 1.12 0.23 0.27
CA ALA A 80 0.43 -0.25 1.46
C ALA A 80 -0.99 0.35 1.61
N GLY A 81 -1.33 1.38 0.86
CA GLY A 81 -2.70 1.84 0.70
C GLY A 81 -3.65 0.82 0.08
N TYR A 82 -3.14 -0.20 -0.64
CA TYR A 82 -3.86 -1.41 -1.03
C TYR A 82 -3.80 -2.49 0.07
N TRP A 83 -2.61 -2.75 0.62
CA TRP A 83 -2.42 -3.83 1.58
C TRP A 83 -3.18 -3.63 2.89
N VAL A 84 -3.30 -2.38 3.35
CA VAL A 84 -4.04 -2.05 4.57
C VAL A 84 -5.52 -2.43 4.45
N PRO A 85 -6.33 -1.85 3.53
CA PRO A 85 -7.74 -2.22 3.43
C PRO A 85 -7.95 -3.70 3.06
N ARG A 86 -7.05 -4.30 2.27
CA ARG A 86 -7.07 -5.75 2.01
C ARG A 86 -6.98 -6.55 3.31
N ALA A 87 -6.00 -6.26 4.15
CA ALA A 87 -5.79 -7.00 5.39
C ALA A 87 -6.90 -6.74 6.42
N LEU A 88 -7.43 -5.51 6.50
CA LEU A 88 -8.52 -5.15 7.41
C LEU A 88 -9.83 -5.89 7.13
N ALA A 89 -10.00 -6.47 5.95
CA ALA A 89 -11.13 -7.33 5.64
C ALA A 89 -11.10 -8.66 6.42
N PHE A 90 -9.94 -9.06 6.94
CA PHE A 90 -9.70 -10.34 7.63
C PHE A 90 -9.09 -10.18 9.03
N GLU A 91 -8.36 -9.09 9.27
CA GLU A 91 -7.71 -8.78 10.53
C GLU A 91 -8.42 -7.61 11.23
N HIS A 92 -9.16 -7.90 12.29
CA HIS A 92 -10.05 -6.93 12.93
C HIS A 92 -9.53 -6.38 14.28
N ARG A 93 -8.29 -6.68 14.66
CA ARG A 93 -7.71 -6.26 15.95
C ARG A 93 -7.20 -4.81 15.95
N PHE A 94 -7.13 -4.15 14.82
CA PHE A 94 -6.75 -2.74 14.76
C PHE A 94 -7.90 -1.83 15.23
N ALA A 95 -7.59 -0.89 16.13
CA ALA A 95 -8.54 0.11 16.61
C ALA A 95 -8.85 1.17 15.54
N ALA A 96 -7.87 1.50 14.70
CA ALA A 96 -7.99 2.41 13.56
C ALA A 96 -6.87 2.14 12.54
N ALA A 97 -7.04 2.60 11.31
CA ALA A 97 -6.02 2.48 10.30
C ALA A 97 -5.95 3.70 9.36
N VAL A 98 -4.85 3.81 8.64
CA VAL A 98 -4.60 4.87 7.65
C VAL A 98 -4.09 4.25 6.35
N ALA A 99 -4.67 4.62 5.22
CA ALA A 99 -4.22 4.31 3.87
C ALA A 99 -3.72 5.60 3.20
N ASP A 100 -2.44 5.65 2.90
CA ASP A 100 -1.76 6.87 2.42
C ASP A 100 -0.94 6.59 1.14
N PRO A 101 -1.52 6.89 -0.06
CA PRO A 101 -2.92 7.17 -0.34
C PRO A 101 -3.79 5.90 -0.38
N GLY A 102 -5.11 6.05 -0.52
CA GLY A 102 -6.01 4.92 -0.77
C GLY A 102 -5.78 4.30 -2.15
N VAL A 103 -5.64 2.96 -2.21
CA VAL A 103 -5.42 2.22 -3.46
C VAL A 103 -6.38 1.04 -3.55
N VAL A 104 -7.14 0.99 -4.64
CA VAL A 104 -8.11 -0.09 -4.94
C VAL A 104 -7.50 -1.14 -5.88
N ASP A 105 -6.70 -0.68 -6.85
CA ASP A 105 -6.11 -1.53 -7.89
C ASP A 105 -4.69 -1.05 -8.23
N VAL A 106 -3.70 -1.80 -7.75
CA VAL A 106 -2.28 -1.50 -7.98
C VAL A 106 -1.92 -1.57 -9.46
N SER A 107 -2.57 -2.45 -10.22
CA SER A 107 -2.23 -2.71 -11.62
C SER A 107 -2.48 -1.52 -12.55
N THR A 108 -3.32 -0.58 -12.16
CA THR A 108 -3.65 0.58 -13.01
C THR A 108 -2.41 1.40 -13.38
N SER A 109 -1.49 1.62 -12.45
CA SER A 109 -0.23 2.34 -12.70
C SER A 109 0.74 1.58 -13.63
N TRP A 110 0.53 0.29 -13.83
CA TRP A 110 1.28 -0.55 -14.75
C TRP A 110 0.62 -0.62 -16.12
N LEU A 111 -0.70 -0.65 -16.15
CA LEU A 111 -1.49 -0.83 -17.37
C LEU A 111 -1.66 0.48 -18.15
N GLU A 112 -1.73 1.61 -17.44
CA GLU A 112 -1.97 2.92 -18.05
C GLU A 112 -0.95 3.27 -19.14
N PRO A 113 0.37 3.05 -18.98
CA PRO A 113 1.35 3.33 -20.01
C PRO A 113 1.29 2.40 -21.22
N LEU A 114 0.58 1.26 -21.13
CA LEU A 114 0.50 0.29 -22.21
C LEU A 114 -0.48 0.74 -23.31
N PRO A 115 -0.14 0.53 -24.61
CA PRO A 115 -1.09 0.67 -25.70
C PRO A 115 -2.34 -0.23 -25.51
N GLY A 116 -3.50 0.22 -25.99
CA GLY A 116 -4.75 -0.50 -25.80
C GLY A 116 -4.75 -1.95 -26.30
N PHE A 117 -4.05 -2.23 -27.41
CA PHE A 117 -3.94 -3.58 -27.94
C PHE A 117 -3.12 -4.51 -27.02
N MET A 118 -2.06 -4.00 -26.34
CA MET A 118 -1.30 -4.78 -25.38
C MET A 118 -2.13 -5.07 -24.11
N ARG A 119 -2.91 -4.08 -23.65
CA ARG A 119 -3.87 -4.33 -22.55
C ARG A 119 -4.90 -5.39 -22.90
N ALA A 120 -5.35 -5.43 -24.17
CA ALA A 120 -6.25 -6.48 -24.65
C ALA A 120 -5.58 -7.86 -24.67
N GLN A 121 -4.28 -7.95 -25.02
CA GLN A 121 -3.54 -9.22 -24.99
C GLN A 121 -3.48 -9.82 -23.58
N LEU A 122 -3.38 -9.01 -22.53
CA LEU A 122 -3.38 -9.48 -21.14
C LEU A 122 -4.69 -10.16 -20.71
N GLN A 123 -5.78 -9.97 -21.45
CA GLN A 123 -7.05 -10.65 -21.19
C GLN A 123 -7.14 -12.04 -21.86
N ASP A 124 -6.17 -12.41 -22.69
CA ASP A 124 -6.17 -13.67 -23.44
C ASP A 124 -4.83 -14.40 -23.23
N PRO A 125 -4.81 -15.49 -22.43
CA PRO A 125 -3.58 -16.25 -22.17
C PRO A 125 -2.88 -16.78 -23.44
N SER A 126 -3.62 -16.97 -24.54
CA SER A 126 -3.03 -17.40 -25.81
C SER A 126 -2.15 -16.33 -26.48
N LYS A 127 -2.21 -15.09 -26.00
CA LYS A 127 -1.43 -13.94 -26.48
C LYS A 127 -0.14 -13.71 -25.70
N LYS A 128 0.21 -14.57 -24.76
CA LYS A 128 1.42 -14.44 -23.93
C LYS A 128 2.68 -14.20 -24.78
N ASP A 129 2.96 -15.07 -25.76
CA ASP A 129 4.16 -14.95 -26.59
C ASP A 129 4.18 -13.64 -27.41
N ALA A 130 3.01 -13.18 -27.86
CA ALA A 130 2.90 -11.92 -28.59
C ALA A 130 3.20 -10.73 -27.67
N PHE A 131 2.60 -10.71 -26.48
CA PHE A 131 2.85 -9.67 -25.47
C PHE A 131 4.33 -9.62 -25.07
N ASP A 132 4.93 -10.76 -24.76
CA ASP A 132 6.32 -10.85 -24.34
C ASP A 132 7.29 -10.38 -25.44
N LYS A 133 7.00 -10.71 -26.68
CA LYS A 133 7.78 -10.22 -27.83
C LYS A 133 7.72 -8.71 -27.96
N GLU A 134 6.55 -8.10 -27.81
CA GLU A 134 6.36 -6.66 -27.92
C GLU A 134 7.00 -5.92 -26.74
N MET A 135 6.85 -6.46 -25.52
CA MET A 135 7.54 -5.92 -24.35
C MET A 135 9.04 -6.01 -24.48
N GLY A 136 9.60 -7.11 -25.00
CA GLY A 136 11.03 -7.26 -25.26
C GLY A 136 11.57 -6.22 -26.25
N TRP A 137 10.79 -5.86 -27.28
CA TRP A 137 11.13 -4.74 -28.17
C TRP A 137 11.13 -3.41 -27.44
N THR A 138 10.08 -3.14 -26.66
CA THR A 138 9.94 -1.88 -25.90
C THR A 138 11.06 -1.75 -24.87
N GLU A 139 11.38 -2.81 -24.15
CA GLU A 139 12.48 -2.87 -23.18
C GLU A 139 13.85 -2.54 -23.82
N ARG A 140 14.10 -3.03 -25.03
CA ARG A 140 15.35 -2.79 -25.74
C ARG A 140 15.59 -1.31 -26.03
N PHE A 141 14.53 -0.53 -26.29
CA PHE A 141 14.62 0.87 -26.70
C PHE A 141 14.20 1.86 -25.60
N SER A 142 13.54 1.41 -24.54
CA SER A 142 13.05 2.25 -23.46
C SER A 142 13.72 1.91 -22.13
N ARG A 143 14.49 2.88 -21.59
CA ARG A 143 15.10 2.74 -20.26
C ARG A 143 14.04 2.70 -19.15
N SER A 144 12.93 3.44 -19.30
CA SER A 144 11.84 3.46 -18.32
C SER A 144 11.13 2.10 -18.27
N THR A 145 10.80 1.51 -19.41
CA THR A 145 10.21 0.17 -19.48
C THR A 145 11.10 -0.87 -18.83
N ARG A 146 12.40 -0.83 -19.12
CA ARG A 146 13.38 -1.72 -18.49
C ARG A 146 13.40 -1.55 -16.98
N ALA A 147 13.47 -0.31 -16.49
CA ALA A 147 13.44 -0.04 -15.06
C ALA A 147 12.15 -0.54 -14.40
N THR A 148 10.99 -0.36 -15.06
CA THR A 148 9.71 -0.88 -14.57
C THR A 148 9.73 -2.40 -14.47
N LEU A 149 10.14 -3.10 -15.53
CA LEU A 149 10.14 -4.57 -15.55
C LEU A 149 11.13 -5.17 -14.55
N HIS A 150 12.35 -4.62 -14.45
CA HIS A 150 13.39 -5.21 -13.61
C HIS A 150 13.36 -4.70 -12.18
N PHE A 151 13.23 -3.39 -11.95
CA PHE A 151 13.27 -2.83 -10.61
C PHE A 151 11.92 -2.93 -9.90
N ARG A 152 10.86 -2.42 -10.53
CA ARG A 152 9.52 -2.48 -9.93
C ARG A 152 8.89 -3.87 -10.01
N GLY A 153 9.31 -4.70 -10.98
CA GLY A 153 8.82 -6.06 -11.18
C GLY A 153 9.47 -7.11 -10.29
N GLU A 154 10.73 -6.90 -9.86
CA GLU A 154 11.46 -7.87 -9.05
C GLU A 154 10.72 -8.31 -7.79
N PRO A 155 10.10 -7.40 -7.01
CA PRO A 155 9.38 -7.78 -5.79
C PRO A 155 8.18 -8.71 -6.01
N TYR A 156 7.62 -8.78 -7.23
CA TYR A 156 6.50 -9.66 -7.53
C TYR A 156 6.89 -11.13 -7.73
N GLY A 157 8.18 -11.46 -7.62
CA GLY A 157 8.67 -12.84 -7.66
C GLY A 157 8.73 -13.46 -9.07
N VAL A 158 8.55 -12.64 -10.11
CA VAL A 158 8.59 -13.07 -11.53
C VAL A 158 9.84 -12.52 -12.22
N ALA A 159 10.86 -12.14 -11.46
CA ALA A 159 12.10 -11.55 -11.97
C ALA A 159 12.79 -12.48 -12.98
N GLY A 160 13.11 -11.95 -14.15
CA GLY A 160 13.71 -12.71 -15.26
C GLY A 160 12.74 -13.66 -15.98
N GLY A 161 11.46 -13.65 -15.61
CA GLY A 161 10.38 -14.38 -16.26
C GLY A 161 9.72 -13.61 -17.41
N SER A 162 8.57 -14.08 -17.81
CA SER A 162 7.75 -13.47 -18.86
C SER A 162 7.15 -12.15 -18.38
N PRO A 163 7.28 -11.05 -19.13
CA PRO A 163 6.53 -9.82 -18.85
C PRO A 163 5.02 -10.05 -18.73
N PHE A 164 4.45 -10.90 -19.51
CA PHE A 164 3.04 -11.28 -19.40
C PHE A 164 2.71 -11.82 -18.01
N ASP A 165 3.50 -12.76 -17.51
CA ASP A 165 3.29 -13.36 -16.17
C ASP A 165 3.45 -12.31 -15.06
N LEU A 166 4.40 -11.38 -15.20
CA LEU A 166 4.56 -10.26 -14.26
C LEU A 166 3.30 -9.39 -14.21
N TYR A 167 2.77 -8.99 -15.36
CA TYR A 167 1.55 -8.19 -15.41
C TYR A 167 0.35 -8.96 -14.85
N GLN A 168 0.25 -10.26 -15.12
CA GLN A 168 -0.80 -11.11 -14.52
C GLN A 168 -0.68 -11.16 -12.98
N GLU A 169 0.54 -11.25 -12.44
CA GLU A 169 0.74 -11.22 -11.00
C GLU A 169 0.35 -9.86 -10.41
N VAL A 170 0.78 -8.75 -11.01
CA VAL A 170 0.42 -7.40 -10.55
C VAL A 170 -1.11 -7.18 -10.57
N MET A 171 -1.81 -7.73 -11.56
CA MET A 171 -3.28 -7.62 -11.66
C MET A 171 -4.04 -8.34 -10.55
N ARG A 172 -3.39 -9.18 -9.74
CA ARG A 172 -3.96 -9.80 -8.53
C ARG A 172 -4.08 -8.81 -7.35
N TYR A 173 -3.35 -7.70 -7.39
CA TYR A 173 -3.32 -6.69 -6.32
C TYR A 173 -4.47 -5.70 -6.50
N ARG A 174 -5.67 -6.21 -6.37
CA ARG A 174 -6.92 -5.46 -6.51
C ARG A 174 -7.90 -5.86 -5.40
N LEU A 175 -8.55 -4.86 -4.81
CA LEU A 175 -9.62 -5.08 -3.83
C LEU A 175 -10.87 -5.61 -4.54
N GLY A 176 -11.45 -6.65 -3.97
CA GLY A 176 -12.69 -7.25 -4.40
C GLY A 176 -13.81 -7.06 -3.38
N ASP A 177 -14.74 -7.99 -3.35
CA ASP A 177 -15.90 -7.96 -2.45
C ASP A 177 -15.52 -8.10 -0.96
N GLU A 178 -14.32 -8.60 -0.65
CA GLU A 178 -13.83 -8.71 0.72
C GLU A 178 -13.75 -7.37 1.45
N VAL A 179 -13.56 -6.27 0.75
CA VAL A 179 -13.52 -4.92 1.33
C VAL A 179 -14.79 -4.56 2.09
N LYS A 180 -15.90 -5.22 1.76
CA LYS A 180 -17.19 -5.08 2.47
C LYS A 180 -17.15 -5.60 3.91
N GLN A 181 -16.13 -6.35 4.29
CA GLN A 181 -15.92 -6.87 5.65
C GLN A 181 -15.10 -5.90 6.52
N VAL A 182 -14.59 -4.81 5.97
CA VAL A 182 -13.82 -3.81 6.72
C VAL A 182 -14.73 -3.07 7.69
N THR A 183 -14.50 -3.27 8.98
CA THR A 183 -15.21 -2.59 10.07
C THR A 183 -14.34 -1.61 10.84
N THR A 184 -13.01 -1.74 10.71
CA THR A 184 -12.03 -0.84 11.32
C THR A 184 -12.17 0.57 10.76
N PRO A 185 -12.25 1.63 11.59
CA PRO A 185 -12.20 3.00 11.12
C PRO A 185 -10.97 3.26 10.26
N LEU A 186 -11.16 3.79 9.06
CA LEU A 186 -10.09 4.02 8.09
C LEU A 186 -10.02 5.49 7.66
N LEU A 187 -8.88 6.13 7.92
CA LEU A 187 -8.50 7.39 7.31
C LEU A 187 -7.85 7.11 5.95
N ILE A 188 -8.31 7.82 4.93
CA ILE A 188 -7.76 7.72 3.58
C ILE A 188 -7.20 9.09 3.21
N THR A 189 -5.92 9.16 2.85
CA THR A 189 -5.35 10.41 2.32
C THR A 189 -5.60 10.51 0.83
N GLU A 190 -5.81 11.74 0.35
CA GLU A 190 -6.00 12.06 -1.07
C GLU A 190 -5.05 13.19 -1.46
N PRO A 191 -3.83 12.91 -1.93
CA PRO A 191 -2.96 13.91 -2.53
C PRO A 191 -3.58 14.47 -3.81
N GLU A 192 -3.63 15.80 -3.94
CA GLU A 192 -4.25 16.49 -5.11
C GLU A 192 -3.59 16.10 -6.43
N ASP A 193 -2.27 15.93 -6.42
CA ASP A 193 -1.45 15.57 -7.59
C ASP A 193 -0.93 14.11 -7.47
N GLU A 194 -1.78 13.17 -7.06
CA GLU A 194 -1.40 11.74 -7.00
C GLU A 194 -0.97 11.23 -8.37
N GLN A 195 0.26 10.69 -8.47
CA GLN A 195 0.89 10.33 -9.73
C GLN A 195 0.72 8.87 -10.13
N PHE A 196 0.52 7.95 -9.17
CA PHE A 196 0.50 6.52 -9.42
C PHE A 196 -0.91 5.96 -9.50
N TRP A 197 -1.81 6.45 -8.64
CA TRP A 197 -3.18 5.96 -8.51
C TRP A 197 -4.21 7.09 -8.40
N PRO A 198 -4.25 8.02 -9.38
CA PRO A 198 -5.16 9.16 -9.32
C PRO A 198 -6.62 8.71 -9.18
N GLY A 199 -7.36 9.34 -8.24
CA GLY A 199 -8.76 9.08 -7.98
C GLY A 199 -9.07 7.81 -7.19
N GLN A 200 -8.08 6.98 -6.87
CA GLN A 200 -8.34 5.73 -6.16
C GLN A 200 -8.63 5.93 -4.67
N SER A 201 -8.16 7.00 -4.04
CA SER A 201 -8.52 7.35 -2.67
C SER A 201 -10.03 7.57 -2.53
N GLN A 202 -10.63 8.33 -3.44
CA GLN A 202 -12.08 8.52 -3.48
C GLN A 202 -12.80 7.19 -3.79
N ALA A 203 -12.28 6.39 -4.74
CA ALA A 203 -12.86 5.09 -5.06
C ALA A 203 -12.83 4.13 -3.85
N LEU A 204 -11.74 4.09 -3.09
CA LEU A 204 -11.65 3.31 -1.86
C LEU A 204 -12.67 3.80 -0.82
N HIS A 205 -12.77 5.12 -0.62
CA HIS A 205 -13.74 5.70 0.28
C HIS A 205 -15.16 5.25 -0.06
N ASP A 206 -15.53 5.25 -1.34
CA ASP A 206 -16.88 4.90 -1.79
C ASP A 206 -17.19 3.40 -1.67
N LEU A 207 -16.16 2.54 -1.74
CA LEU A 207 -16.30 1.08 -1.61
C LEU A 207 -16.50 0.62 -0.16
N LEU A 208 -15.96 1.33 0.81
CA LEU A 208 -15.97 0.91 2.22
C LEU A 208 -17.37 1.06 2.84
N PRO A 209 -17.87 0.06 3.57
CA PRO A 209 -19.16 0.17 4.27
C PRO A 209 -19.02 0.77 5.67
N GLY A 210 -17.84 0.64 6.30
CA GLY A 210 -17.56 1.01 7.68
C GLY A 210 -17.24 2.49 7.89
N PRO A 211 -16.87 2.88 9.12
CA PRO A 211 -16.41 4.22 9.44
C PRO A 211 -15.18 4.59 8.62
N ARG A 212 -15.24 5.68 7.91
CA ARG A 212 -14.15 6.15 7.05
C ARG A 212 -14.16 7.66 6.90
N GLU A 213 -12.98 8.21 6.65
CA GLU A 213 -12.80 9.63 6.38
C GLU A 213 -11.80 9.80 5.22
N LEU A 214 -12.08 10.75 4.33
CA LEU A 214 -11.19 11.13 3.24
C LEU A 214 -10.59 12.50 3.55
N VAL A 215 -9.26 12.57 3.64
CA VAL A 215 -8.53 13.82 3.92
C VAL A 215 -7.71 14.21 2.70
N ARG A 216 -8.06 15.34 2.10
CA ARG A 216 -7.37 15.88 0.93
C ARG A 216 -6.15 16.71 1.34
N PHE A 217 -5.04 16.51 0.61
CA PHE A 217 -3.80 17.26 0.74
C PHE A 217 -3.53 18.03 -0.56
N THR A 218 -3.29 19.34 -0.43
CA THR A 218 -3.29 20.27 -1.57
C THR A 218 -1.92 20.83 -1.90
N ALA A 219 -1.77 21.35 -3.12
CA ALA A 219 -0.58 22.07 -3.55
C ALA A 219 -0.34 23.36 -2.73
N ALA A 220 -1.40 24.03 -2.31
CA ALA A 220 -1.31 25.21 -1.47
C ALA A 220 -0.70 24.93 -0.08
N GLU A 221 -0.85 23.71 0.40
CA GLU A 221 -0.27 23.22 1.67
C GLU A 221 1.12 22.60 1.48
N GLY A 222 1.61 22.52 0.25
CA GLY A 222 2.85 21.82 -0.09
C GLY A 222 2.78 20.29 0.02
N ALA A 223 1.57 19.72 0.08
CA ALA A 223 1.34 18.30 0.40
C ALA A 223 0.62 17.53 -0.73
N SER A 224 0.65 18.02 -1.97
CA SER A 224 -0.16 17.47 -3.06
C SER A 224 0.39 16.20 -3.72
N ARG A 225 1.65 15.82 -3.46
CA ARG A 225 2.32 14.71 -4.13
C ARG A 225 2.11 13.40 -3.38
N HIS A 226 2.30 12.30 -4.07
CA HIS A 226 2.21 10.93 -3.54
C HIS A 226 2.87 10.77 -2.15
N CYS A 227 2.10 10.40 -1.13
CA CYS A 227 2.51 10.29 0.28
C CYS A 227 3.07 11.59 0.90
N GLU A 228 2.70 12.78 0.39
CA GLU A 228 2.96 14.12 0.93
C GLU A 228 4.43 14.42 1.33
N PRO A 229 5.46 14.06 0.54
CA PRO A 229 6.86 14.10 0.97
C PRO A 229 7.37 15.51 1.28
N MET A 230 6.74 16.55 0.72
CA MET A 230 7.08 17.95 0.99
C MET A 230 6.24 18.57 2.09
N GLY A 231 5.16 17.87 2.54
CA GLY A 231 4.21 18.32 3.53
C GLY A 231 4.08 17.38 4.74
N LEU A 232 5.14 16.65 5.11
CA LEU A 232 5.09 15.62 6.16
C LEU A 232 4.54 16.13 7.50
N ALA A 233 4.88 17.36 7.90
CA ALA A 233 4.38 17.93 9.16
C ALA A 233 2.85 18.15 9.13
N VAL A 234 2.31 18.61 8.00
CA VAL A 234 0.86 18.79 7.83
C VAL A 234 0.16 17.42 7.80
N ARG A 235 0.74 16.48 7.07
CA ARG A 235 0.27 15.09 6.99
C ARG A 235 0.23 14.47 8.38
N ASP A 236 1.33 14.46 9.09
CA ASP A 236 1.44 13.83 10.40
C ASP A 236 0.49 14.48 11.43
N THR A 237 0.35 15.80 11.40
CA THR A 237 -0.62 16.50 12.25
C THR A 237 -2.03 15.97 11.99
N ARG A 238 -2.51 15.95 10.77
CA ARG A 238 -3.88 15.51 10.45
C ARG A 238 -4.09 14.02 10.71
N VAL A 239 -3.12 13.18 10.35
CA VAL A 239 -3.18 11.74 10.58
C VAL A 239 -3.28 11.44 12.07
N PHE A 240 -2.43 12.04 12.90
CA PHE A 240 -2.44 11.75 14.33
C PHE A 240 -3.55 12.47 15.10
N ASP A 241 -4.01 13.65 14.66
CA ASP A 241 -5.19 14.29 15.25
C ASP A 241 -6.44 13.43 15.03
N TRP A 242 -6.50 12.71 13.90
CA TRP A 242 -7.57 11.74 13.64
C TRP A 242 -7.35 10.43 14.42
N LEU A 243 -6.12 9.92 14.54
CA LEU A 243 -5.83 8.66 15.26
C LEU A 243 -6.00 8.80 16.78
N ASP A 244 -5.63 9.94 17.37
CA ASP A 244 -5.63 10.16 18.82
C ASP A 244 -6.96 9.79 19.50
N PRO A 245 -8.15 10.26 19.07
CA PRO A 245 -9.40 9.88 19.70
C PRO A 245 -9.70 8.38 19.57
N HIS A 246 -9.34 7.73 18.47
CA HIS A 246 -9.56 6.30 18.26
C HIS A 246 -8.70 5.43 19.17
N LEU A 247 -7.47 5.90 19.48
CA LEU A 247 -6.53 5.15 20.32
C LEU A 247 -6.67 5.47 21.81
N ARG A 248 -7.14 6.68 22.17
CA ARG A 248 -7.35 7.07 23.57
C ARG A 248 -8.66 6.54 24.15
N ALA A 249 -9.67 6.36 23.33
CA ALA A 249 -10.99 5.94 23.76
C ALA A 249 -11.06 4.51 24.32
N GLY A 250 -10.00 3.70 24.22
CA GLY A 250 -9.95 2.31 24.67
C GLY A 250 -11.24 1.56 24.31
N ARG A 251 -11.23 0.40 23.71
CA ARG A 251 -12.47 -0.39 23.59
C ARG A 251 -13.02 -0.58 25.00
N VAL A 252 -14.16 0.07 25.30
CA VAL A 252 -14.96 -0.31 26.47
C VAL A 252 -15.37 -1.75 26.19
N ALA A 253 -14.81 -2.66 26.98
CA ALA A 253 -15.06 -4.09 26.89
C ALA A 253 -16.53 -4.40 27.21
#